data_011d7495f043e9dd7b7873cd3af1c76b
#
_entry.id   011d7495f043e9dd7b7873cd3af1c76b
#
_cell.length_a   1.000
_cell.length_b   1.000
_cell.length_c   1.000
_cell.angle_alpha   90.00
_cell.angle_beta   90.00
_cell.angle_gamma   90.00
#
_symmetry.space_group_name_H-M   'P 1'
#
loop_
_entity.id
_entity.type
_entity.pdbx_description
1 polymer ?
#
loop_
_entity_poly.entity_id
_entity_poly.type
_entity_poly.pdbx_seq_one_letter_code
_entity_poly.pdbx_strand_id
1 'polypeptide(L)'
;MKRMYEELGMRNEESRWQGQASEFLPSLPGKRPFSSYPSSSKKEKNPLTSHRQKPSPLGEGGLAKRGRKRSIPIHCAALVLLLCIVSLSLAACHGSRGRSDFAVPQSFDTSRQFEITFWAKNDTNKTQTAIYKKAIDDFHALYPNITVNMKLYTDYGRIYNDVITNIATDTTPNVCITYPDHIATYLTGSNVVVPLDALMDDAAYGLGGSGVAFDGPTRDEIIPQFLKECTFSGGVYALPYMRSTEALYINKDFVEALGYELPDVLTWDFIWEVSEAATKKNDDGTFAVNGQKVMIPFIYKSTDNMMIQMLRQLDAGYATEAGEIQLMNDTTKALLTEISKHAKTGAFSTFKISSYPANFLNAGQCIFAVDSTAGATWMGSDAPLLDISEDALVKFDTAVRMVPQFDPAHPKMISQGPSVCLFNKKDPQEVLASWLFMQFLLTNDVQIAYAQTEGYAPVTSKAQGDAAYQDYLNSDAGDALHYPVKLEASRLLLDNTGNTFTTPVFNGSTSLRDAAGQLVEDVTKAVRRKKTVDDAYIDNLFQSVTDMYELNQPKGGEDTPRDLGPLPMGSKVLLIGLAAVWVVLGAAMIARKVKEKG
;
A
#
# COMPACT_ATOMS: atom_id res chain seq x y z
N MET A 1 21.08 -0.29 20.70
CA MET A 1 20.77 -0.60 19.30
C MET A 1 22.02 -0.69 18.45
N LYS A 2 22.82 0.37 18.29
CA LYS A 2 24.07 0.32 17.48
C LYS A 2 25.01 -0.87 17.84
N ARG A 3 25.16 -1.14 19.12
CA ARG A 3 25.97 -2.27 19.64
C ARG A 3 25.39 -3.65 19.32
N MET A 4 24.05 -3.76 19.22
CA MET A 4 23.36 -5.00 18.87
C MET A 4 23.46 -5.31 17.38
N TYR A 5 23.50 -4.29 16.51
CA TYR A 5 23.70 -4.46 15.07
C TYR A 5 25.17 -4.80 14.73
N GLU A 6 26.13 -4.24 15.46
CA GLU A 6 27.54 -4.57 15.35
C GLU A 6 27.83 -6.03 15.79
N GLU A 7 27.08 -6.52 16.80
CA GLU A 7 27.19 -7.91 17.28
C GLU A 7 26.52 -8.92 16.34
N LEU A 8 25.55 -8.46 15.49
CA LEU A 8 24.82 -9.30 14.52
C LEU A 8 25.50 -9.34 13.14
N GLY A 9 26.60 -8.61 12.93
CA GLY A 9 27.28 -8.53 11.62
C GLY A 9 26.49 -7.79 10.53
N MET A 10 25.36 -7.14 10.89
CA MET A 10 24.49 -6.45 9.93
C MET A 10 24.93 -5.00 9.75
N ARG A 11 25.11 -4.59 8.50
CA ARG A 11 25.35 -3.18 8.15
C ARG A 11 24.04 -2.40 8.28
N ASN A 12 24.10 -1.24 8.92
CA ASN A 12 22.99 -0.33 9.05
C ASN A 12 22.59 0.21 7.65
N GLU A 13 21.37 -0.01 7.20
CA GLU A 13 20.89 0.42 5.87
C GLU A 13 21.00 1.94 5.66
N GLU A 14 20.94 2.76 6.71
CA GLU A 14 21.19 4.20 6.59
C GLU A 14 22.57 4.53 5.98
N SER A 15 23.58 3.68 6.19
CA SER A 15 24.90 3.87 5.59
C SER A 15 24.98 3.44 4.12
N ARG A 16 24.08 2.54 3.68
CA ARG A 16 23.98 2.08 2.28
C ARG A 16 23.33 3.13 1.38
N TRP A 17 22.31 3.84 1.91
CA TRP A 17 21.64 4.93 1.20
C TRP A 17 22.51 6.19 1.05
N GLN A 18 23.36 6.48 2.02
CA GLN A 18 24.30 7.59 1.92
C GLN A 18 25.46 7.32 0.94
N GLY A 19 25.86 6.07 0.77
CA GLY A 19 26.88 5.67 -0.20
C GLY A 19 26.42 5.67 -1.66
N GLN A 20 25.14 5.32 -1.92
CA GLN A 20 24.59 5.28 -3.29
C GLN A 20 24.11 6.65 -3.80
N ALA A 21 23.79 7.59 -2.91
CA ALA A 21 23.39 8.94 -3.30
C ALA A 21 24.57 9.80 -3.80
N SER A 22 25.82 9.38 -3.58
CA SER A 22 27.01 10.14 -3.98
C SER A 22 27.53 9.80 -5.39
N GLU A 23 27.04 8.75 -6.03
CA GLU A 23 27.51 8.33 -7.36
C GLU A 23 26.66 8.82 -8.56
N PHE A 24 25.50 9.45 -8.34
CA PHE A 24 24.58 9.83 -9.43
C PHE A 24 24.06 11.26 -9.40
N LEU A 25 24.85 12.25 -8.96
CA LEU A 25 24.48 13.66 -9.16
C LEU A 25 25.64 14.45 -9.74
N PRO A 26 25.44 15.13 -10.90
CA PRO A 26 26.41 16.05 -11.43
C PRO A 26 26.45 17.31 -10.54
N SER A 27 27.65 17.77 -10.25
CA SER A 27 28.00 18.90 -9.43
C SER A 27 27.33 20.20 -9.87
N LEU A 28 26.55 20.81 -8.98
CA LEU A 28 26.17 22.22 -9.02
C LEU A 28 26.76 22.95 -7.79
N PRO A 29 27.21 24.21 -7.95
CA PRO A 29 28.07 24.88 -6.97
C PRO A 29 27.30 25.50 -5.81
N GLY A 30 27.83 25.28 -4.66
CA GLY A 30 27.85 26.04 -3.43
C GLY A 30 26.61 26.77 -2.90
N LYS A 31 26.03 26.26 -1.78
CA LYS A 31 25.41 27.12 -0.76
C LYS A 31 25.88 26.69 0.64
N ARG A 32 26.39 27.68 1.39
CA ARG A 32 26.87 27.56 2.77
C ARG A 32 25.71 27.55 3.79
N PRO A 33 25.95 27.07 5.02
CA PRO A 33 24.90 26.94 6.03
C PRO A 33 24.61 28.23 6.80
N PHE A 34 23.37 28.34 7.24
CA PHE A 34 22.87 29.41 8.11
C PHE A 34 23.44 29.33 9.53
N SER A 35 23.97 30.42 10.05
CA SER A 35 24.10 30.66 11.47
C SER A 35 23.82 32.13 11.79
N SER A 36 22.92 32.35 12.72
CA SER A 36 22.73 33.42 13.73
C SER A 36 23.07 34.88 13.43
N TYR A 37 22.07 35.73 13.69
CA TYR A 37 22.16 37.19 13.86
C TYR A 37 23.13 37.62 14.97
N PRO A 38 23.74 38.87 14.95
CA PRO A 38 23.00 40.08 15.27
C PRO A 38 23.42 41.39 14.56
N SER A 39 22.61 42.41 14.76
CA SER A 39 22.57 43.84 14.40
C SER A 39 23.88 44.64 14.36
N SER A 40 24.02 45.59 13.44
CA SER A 40 24.05 47.05 13.61
C SER A 40 24.78 47.82 12.49
N SER A 41 24.12 48.89 12.05
CA SER A 41 24.56 50.21 11.57
C SER A 41 25.95 50.42 10.93
N LYS A 42 26.02 51.05 9.76
CA LYS A 42 26.48 52.40 9.45
C LYS A 42 26.71 52.69 7.96
N LYS A 43 26.34 53.89 7.60
CA LYS A 43 26.54 54.75 6.43
C LYS A 43 27.93 54.69 5.75
N GLU A 44 27.94 54.90 4.44
CA GLU A 44 28.70 55.95 3.70
C GLU A 44 28.49 55.83 2.19
N LYS A 45 27.94 56.87 1.61
CA LYS A 45 28.37 57.93 0.68
C LYS A 45 29.00 57.53 -0.67
N ASN A 46 28.28 57.92 -1.68
CA ASN A 46 28.49 58.58 -3.01
C ASN A 46 29.96 58.75 -3.53
N PRO A 47 30.24 59.16 -4.82
CA PRO A 47 29.48 60.09 -5.66
C PRO A 47 29.54 59.93 -7.22
N LEU A 48 28.61 60.68 -7.91
CA LEU A 48 28.76 61.55 -9.14
C LEU A 48 29.17 60.95 -10.50
N THR A 49 28.45 61.28 -11.56
CA THR A 49 28.44 62.50 -12.42
C THR A 49 27.34 62.43 -13.48
N SER A 50 26.46 63.30 -13.58
CA SER A 50 26.27 64.53 -14.36
C SER A 50 26.22 64.38 -15.87
N HIS A 51 25.08 64.75 -16.50
CA HIS A 51 25.06 65.85 -17.50
C HIS A 51 23.64 66.35 -17.74
N ARG A 52 23.57 67.67 -17.67
CA ARG A 52 22.46 68.60 -17.90
C ARG A 52 22.31 68.91 -19.40
N GLN A 53 21.09 69.16 -19.83
CA GLN A 53 20.80 70.32 -20.69
C GLN A 53 19.29 70.64 -20.74
N LYS A 54 18.93 71.84 -20.45
CA LYS A 54 17.73 72.64 -20.77
C LYS A 54 18.18 73.70 -21.82
N PRO A 55 17.32 74.53 -22.43
CA PRO A 55 15.90 74.93 -22.23
C PRO A 55 15.08 75.27 -23.45
N SER A 56 13.79 75.48 -23.28
CA SER A 56 12.65 76.23 -23.87
C SER A 56 12.87 77.30 -25.00
N PRO A 57 11.87 78.02 -25.58
CA PRO A 57 10.44 78.15 -25.18
C PRO A 57 9.40 78.36 -26.32
N LEU A 58 8.11 78.54 -25.94
CA LEU A 58 7.01 79.31 -26.49
C LEU A 58 6.23 78.83 -27.78
N GLY A 59 4.91 78.77 -27.60
CA GLY A 59 3.87 78.74 -28.60
C GLY A 59 2.46 78.57 -28.02
N GLU A 60 1.74 79.66 -27.92
CA GLU A 60 0.35 79.80 -27.51
C GLU A 60 -0.66 79.07 -28.40
N GLY A 61 -1.77 78.65 -27.87
CA GLY A 61 -3.04 78.58 -28.56
C GLY A 61 -3.88 77.34 -28.37
N GLY A 62 -5.07 77.52 -27.80
CA GLY A 62 -6.22 76.62 -28.05
C GLY A 62 -6.85 75.90 -26.92
N LEU A 63 -7.86 76.50 -26.28
CA LEU A 63 -8.83 75.88 -25.39
C LEU A 63 -9.64 74.79 -26.07
N ALA A 64 -9.40 73.52 -25.67
CA ALA A 64 -10.33 72.44 -25.94
C ALA A 64 -10.72 71.77 -24.57
N LYS A 65 -11.98 71.85 -24.22
CA LYS A 65 -12.57 71.13 -23.07
C LYS A 65 -12.38 69.63 -23.22
N ARG A 66 -11.42 69.06 -22.54
CA ARG A 66 -11.27 67.60 -22.38
C ARG A 66 -12.09 67.10 -21.20
N GLY A 67 -13.15 66.36 -21.51
CA GLY A 67 -13.91 65.63 -20.54
C GLY A 67 -13.01 64.71 -19.70
N ARG A 68 -12.99 64.89 -18.38
CA ARG A 68 -12.28 64.03 -17.41
C ARG A 68 -12.89 62.65 -17.44
N LYS A 69 -12.35 61.72 -18.22
CA LYS A 69 -12.57 60.29 -17.93
C LYS A 69 -11.90 60.00 -16.58
N ARG A 70 -12.71 59.80 -15.53
CA ARG A 70 -12.21 59.32 -14.25
C ARG A 70 -11.73 57.89 -14.43
N SER A 71 -10.43 57.70 -14.49
CA SER A 71 -9.79 56.40 -14.39
C SER A 71 -10.04 55.83 -13.00
N ILE A 72 -10.50 54.59 -12.94
CA ILE A 72 -10.54 53.81 -11.66
C ILE A 72 -9.10 53.80 -11.16
N PRO A 73 -8.84 54.21 -9.89
CA PRO A 73 -7.48 54.14 -9.37
C PRO A 73 -6.98 52.70 -9.48
N ILE A 74 -5.80 52.51 -10.05
CA ILE A 74 -5.16 51.21 -10.31
C ILE A 74 -5.18 50.30 -9.08
N HIS A 75 -5.09 50.88 -7.89
CA HIS A 75 -5.16 50.17 -6.60
C HIS A 75 -6.53 49.51 -6.31
N CYS A 76 -7.66 50.13 -6.72
CA CYS A 76 -8.95 49.52 -6.58
C CYS A 76 -9.17 48.36 -7.58
N ALA A 77 -8.66 48.49 -8.80
CA ALA A 77 -8.72 47.40 -9.77
C ALA A 77 -7.83 46.22 -9.35
N ALA A 78 -6.66 46.49 -8.81
CA ALA A 78 -5.75 45.47 -8.28
C ALA A 78 -6.34 44.75 -7.05
N LEU A 79 -7.02 45.48 -6.15
CA LEU A 79 -7.68 44.89 -4.98
C LEU A 79 -8.85 43.99 -5.36
N VAL A 80 -9.66 44.40 -6.33
CA VAL A 80 -10.77 43.58 -6.86
C VAL A 80 -10.24 42.33 -7.55
N LEU A 81 -9.16 42.45 -8.33
CA LEU A 81 -8.52 41.31 -8.99
C LEU A 81 -7.97 40.31 -7.96
N LEU A 82 -7.31 40.82 -6.92
CA LEU A 82 -6.78 39.98 -5.83
C LEU A 82 -7.92 39.26 -5.07
N LEU A 83 -9.00 39.94 -4.77
CA LEU A 83 -10.19 39.36 -4.15
C LEU A 83 -10.88 38.32 -5.04
N CYS A 84 -10.93 38.55 -6.35
CA CYS A 84 -11.43 37.56 -7.31
C CYS A 84 -10.52 36.33 -7.36
N ILE A 85 -9.18 36.50 -7.37
CA ILE A 85 -8.22 35.39 -7.34
C ILE A 85 -8.35 34.59 -6.04
N VAL A 86 -8.45 35.25 -4.87
CA VAL A 86 -8.66 34.58 -3.58
C VAL A 86 -10.00 33.86 -3.53
N SER A 87 -11.08 34.47 -4.03
CA SER A 87 -12.41 33.82 -4.07
C SER A 87 -12.44 32.64 -5.03
N LEU A 88 -11.76 32.72 -6.17
CA LEU A 88 -11.62 31.62 -7.13
C LEU A 88 -10.75 30.49 -6.58
N SER A 89 -9.67 30.82 -5.87
CA SER A 89 -8.83 29.79 -5.22
C SER A 89 -9.53 29.08 -4.08
N LEU A 90 -10.42 29.76 -3.33
CA LEU A 90 -11.26 29.12 -2.29
C LEU A 90 -12.41 28.28 -2.90
N ALA A 91 -12.86 28.59 -4.10
CA ALA A 91 -13.84 27.78 -4.85
C ALA A 91 -13.23 26.59 -5.58
N ALA A 92 -11.90 26.55 -5.76
CA ALA A 92 -11.19 25.49 -6.48
C ALA A 92 -10.99 24.22 -5.65
N CYS A 93 -11.27 24.22 -4.33
CA CYS A 93 -11.30 23.01 -3.50
C CYS A 93 -12.66 22.28 -3.68
N HIS A 94 -12.96 21.87 -4.90
CA HIS A 94 -14.02 20.90 -5.15
C HIS A 94 -13.34 19.55 -5.28
N GLY A 95 -13.39 18.76 -4.21
CA GLY A 95 -13.13 17.32 -4.32
C GLY A 95 -14.02 16.68 -5.39
N SER A 96 -13.90 15.40 -5.62
CA SER A 96 -14.56 14.57 -6.63
C SER A 96 -16.10 14.70 -6.77
N ARG A 97 -16.66 15.85 -6.43
CA ARG A 97 -18.06 16.19 -6.58
C ARG A 97 -18.43 16.21 -8.06
N GLY A 98 -19.17 15.20 -8.47
CA GLY A 98 -19.84 15.21 -9.78
C GLY A 98 -19.32 14.21 -10.81
N ARG A 99 -18.66 13.12 -10.40
CA ARG A 99 -18.56 11.96 -11.29
C ARG A 99 -19.92 11.30 -11.39
N SER A 100 -20.43 11.17 -12.62
CA SER A 100 -21.62 10.37 -12.91
C SER A 100 -21.30 8.89 -12.67
N ASP A 101 -22.34 8.12 -12.39
CA ASP A 101 -22.23 6.66 -12.43
C ASP A 101 -21.69 6.23 -13.79
N PHE A 102 -20.81 5.24 -13.76
CA PHE A 102 -20.30 4.66 -14.98
C PHE A 102 -21.37 3.76 -15.63
N ALA A 103 -21.56 3.93 -16.94
CA ALA A 103 -22.37 3.04 -17.75
C ALA A 103 -21.50 2.47 -18.90
N VAL A 104 -21.61 1.17 -19.13
CA VAL A 104 -20.84 0.49 -20.19
C VAL A 104 -21.23 1.06 -21.54
N PRO A 105 -20.29 1.58 -22.35
CA PRO A 105 -20.56 2.05 -23.71
C PRO A 105 -21.03 0.90 -24.61
N GLN A 106 -21.96 1.18 -25.55
CA GLN A 106 -22.46 0.17 -26.49
C GLN A 106 -21.38 -0.33 -27.45
N SER A 107 -20.34 0.48 -27.71
CA SER A 107 -19.23 0.11 -28.58
C SER A 107 -17.95 0.83 -28.13
N PHE A 108 -16.83 0.18 -28.33
CA PHE A 108 -15.50 0.81 -28.15
C PHE A 108 -15.11 1.58 -29.40
N ASP A 109 -14.73 2.85 -29.24
CA ASP A 109 -14.33 3.71 -30.36
C ASP A 109 -12.83 3.54 -30.67
N THR A 110 -12.53 2.64 -31.59
CA THR A 110 -11.15 2.36 -32.04
C THR A 110 -10.52 3.48 -32.87
N SER A 111 -11.29 4.49 -33.30
CA SER A 111 -10.77 5.64 -34.05
C SER A 111 -10.11 6.69 -33.16
N ARG A 112 -10.41 6.66 -31.86
CA ARG A 112 -9.85 7.59 -30.85
C ARG A 112 -8.58 7.01 -30.24
N GLN A 113 -7.67 7.93 -29.84
CA GLN A 113 -6.48 7.58 -29.07
C GLN A 113 -6.77 7.76 -27.58
N PHE A 114 -6.32 6.82 -26.77
CA PHE A 114 -6.45 6.83 -25.32
C PHE A 114 -5.08 6.72 -24.67
N GLU A 115 -4.84 7.53 -23.66
CA GLU A 115 -3.70 7.41 -22.75
C GLU A 115 -4.23 7.01 -21.37
N ILE A 116 -3.88 5.83 -20.92
CA ILE A 116 -4.26 5.32 -19.60
C ILE A 116 -3.05 5.16 -18.69
N THR A 117 -3.24 5.31 -17.40
CA THR A 117 -2.18 5.15 -16.40
C THR A 117 -2.40 3.87 -15.60
N PHE A 118 -1.32 3.11 -15.45
CA PHE A 118 -1.27 1.86 -14.69
C PHE A 118 -0.29 1.99 -13.52
N TRP A 119 -0.79 1.81 -12.29
CA TRP A 119 0.02 1.86 -11.09
C TRP A 119 0.21 0.47 -10.49
N ALA A 120 1.46 0.08 -10.25
CA ALA A 120 1.82 -1.21 -9.69
C ALA A 120 3.01 -1.08 -8.72
N LYS A 121 3.19 -2.09 -7.88
CA LYS A 121 4.37 -2.20 -7.03
C LYS A 121 5.58 -2.54 -7.90
N ASN A 122 6.69 -1.87 -7.63
CA ASN A 122 8.00 -2.26 -8.14
C ASN A 122 8.56 -3.35 -7.24
N ASP A 123 8.72 -4.54 -7.77
CA ASP A 123 9.35 -5.61 -7.01
C ASP A 123 10.87 -5.46 -7.00
N THR A 124 11.50 -5.94 -5.93
CA THR A 124 12.94 -6.20 -5.89
C THR A 124 13.33 -7.24 -6.95
N ASN A 125 12.43 -8.14 -7.31
CA ASN A 125 12.56 -9.03 -8.45
C ASN A 125 12.27 -8.30 -9.76
N LYS A 126 13.32 -7.94 -10.50
CA LYS A 126 13.23 -7.24 -11.78
C LYS A 126 12.40 -7.97 -12.84
N THR A 127 12.19 -9.28 -12.67
CA THR A 127 11.43 -10.12 -13.58
C THR A 127 9.97 -9.69 -13.64
N GLN A 128 9.34 -9.35 -12.50
CA GLN A 128 7.95 -8.89 -12.47
C GLN A 128 7.76 -7.58 -13.25
N THR A 129 8.69 -6.64 -13.12
CA THR A 129 8.67 -5.41 -13.93
C THR A 129 8.77 -5.69 -15.44
N ALA A 130 9.56 -6.68 -15.83
CA ALA A 130 9.67 -7.08 -17.23
C ALA A 130 8.36 -7.70 -17.76
N ILE A 131 7.65 -8.46 -16.94
CA ILE A 131 6.34 -9.03 -17.28
C ILE A 131 5.30 -7.92 -17.50
N TYR A 132 5.24 -6.91 -16.63
CA TYR A 132 4.35 -5.77 -16.86
C TYR A 132 4.65 -5.04 -18.16
N LYS A 133 5.93 -4.80 -18.47
CA LYS A 133 6.33 -4.16 -19.74
C LYS A 133 5.92 -4.99 -20.94
N LYS A 134 6.20 -6.31 -20.90
CA LYS A 134 5.78 -7.22 -21.96
C LYS A 134 4.26 -7.23 -22.13
N ALA A 135 3.49 -7.29 -21.05
CA ALA A 135 2.04 -7.25 -21.10
C ALA A 135 1.51 -5.95 -21.73
N ILE A 136 2.16 -4.80 -21.44
CA ILE A 136 1.81 -3.52 -22.05
C ILE A 136 2.12 -3.53 -23.55
N ASP A 137 3.29 -4.04 -23.96
CA ASP A 137 3.68 -4.11 -25.37
C ASP A 137 2.76 -5.06 -26.17
N ASP A 138 2.46 -6.23 -25.62
CA ASP A 138 1.55 -7.21 -26.24
C ASP A 138 0.11 -6.66 -26.35
N PHE A 139 -0.38 -6.00 -25.28
CA PHE A 139 -1.68 -5.34 -25.30
C PHE A 139 -1.74 -4.21 -26.36
N HIS A 140 -0.69 -3.38 -26.44
CA HIS A 140 -0.62 -2.31 -27.42
C HIS A 140 -0.60 -2.83 -28.88
N ALA A 141 -0.01 -4.02 -29.10
CA ALA A 141 -0.04 -4.66 -30.41
C ALA A 141 -1.48 -5.03 -30.85
N LEU A 142 -2.36 -5.37 -29.88
CA LEU A 142 -3.79 -5.68 -30.13
C LEU A 142 -4.68 -4.42 -30.20
N TYR A 143 -4.35 -3.42 -29.38
CA TYR A 143 -5.07 -2.16 -29.27
C TYR A 143 -4.12 -0.96 -29.48
N PRO A 144 -3.68 -0.69 -30.74
CA PRO A 144 -2.68 0.34 -31.03
C PRO A 144 -3.17 1.77 -30.75
N ASN A 145 -4.46 1.93 -30.52
CA ASN A 145 -5.08 3.19 -30.10
C ASN A 145 -5.11 3.40 -28.57
N ILE A 146 -4.55 2.46 -27.77
CA ILE A 146 -4.45 2.60 -26.33
C ILE A 146 -2.97 2.61 -25.93
N THR A 147 -2.52 3.69 -25.32
CA THR A 147 -1.18 3.80 -24.72
C THR A 147 -1.29 3.62 -23.21
N VAL A 148 -0.51 2.71 -22.64
CA VAL A 148 -0.48 2.44 -21.19
C VAL A 148 0.79 3.03 -20.57
N ASN A 149 0.64 4.03 -19.71
CA ASN A 149 1.73 4.67 -18.99
C ASN A 149 1.86 4.04 -17.59
N MET A 150 2.89 3.22 -17.39
CA MET A 150 3.12 2.53 -16.12
C MET A 150 3.89 3.40 -15.12
N LYS A 151 3.39 3.46 -13.86
CA LYS A 151 4.10 4.01 -12.71
C LYS A 151 4.31 2.93 -11.65
N LEU A 152 5.56 2.75 -11.23
CA LEU A 152 5.95 1.75 -10.23
C LEU A 152 6.23 2.42 -8.88
N TYR A 153 5.83 1.74 -7.80
CA TYR A 153 5.98 2.15 -6.42
C TYR A 153 6.78 1.12 -5.62
N THR A 154 7.47 1.55 -4.59
CA THR A 154 8.28 0.66 -3.73
C THR A 154 7.43 -0.27 -2.87
N ASP A 155 6.23 0.15 -2.48
CA ASP A 155 5.31 -0.61 -1.64
C ASP A 155 3.85 -0.21 -1.85
N TYR A 156 2.92 -1.06 -1.40
CA TYR A 156 1.47 -0.83 -1.51
C TYR A 156 0.96 0.31 -0.61
N GLY A 157 1.61 0.58 0.52
CA GLY A 157 1.26 1.69 1.41
C GLY A 157 1.46 3.05 0.72
N ARG A 158 2.52 3.18 -0.09
CA ARG A 158 2.73 4.37 -0.93
C ARG A 158 1.68 4.51 -2.03
N ILE A 159 1.30 3.40 -2.68
CA ILE A 159 0.20 3.41 -3.64
C ILE A 159 -1.08 3.90 -2.95
N TYR A 160 -1.41 3.34 -1.79
CA TYR A 160 -2.57 3.70 -0.99
C TYR A 160 -2.63 5.21 -0.69
N ASN A 161 -1.57 5.77 -0.14
CA ASN A 161 -1.48 7.18 0.23
C ASN A 161 -1.57 8.11 -0.99
N ASP A 162 -0.89 7.75 -2.10
CA ASP A 162 -0.94 8.52 -3.33
C ASP A 162 -2.35 8.47 -3.94
N VAL A 163 -3.03 7.32 -3.96
CA VAL A 163 -4.40 7.23 -4.47
C VAL A 163 -5.34 8.12 -3.67
N ILE A 164 -5.32 8.08 -2.33
CA ILE A 164 -6.15 8.95 -1.48
C ILE A 164 -5.91 10.43 -1.81
N THR A 165 -4.65 10.84 -1.95
CA THR A 165 -4.30 12.21 -2.32
C THR A 165 -4.85 12.59 -3.71
N ASN A 166 -4.76 11.65 -4.68
CA ASN A 166 -5.21 11.87 -6.05
C ASN A 166 -6.74 11.82 -6.19
N ILE A 167 -7.46 11.17 -5.28
CA ILE A 167 -8.93 11.25 -5.20
C ILE A 167 -9.36 12.70 -4.97
N ALA A 168 -8.71 13.39 -4.04
CA ALA A 168 -9.03 14.78 -3.70
C ALA A 168 -8.76 15.76 -4.86
N THR A 169 -7.86 15.43 -5.78
CA THR A 169 -7.43 16.27 -6.92
C THR A 169 -7.99 15.81 -8.27
N ASP A 170 -8.78 14.74 -8.30
CA ASP A 170 -9.33 14.12 -9.53
C ASP A 170 -8.25 13.64 -10.53
N THR A 171 -7.14 13.12 -9.98
CA THR A 171 -5.97 12.65 -10.76
C THR A 171 -5.59 11.20 -10.46
N THR A 172 -6.57 10.38 -10.06
CA THR A 172 -6.39 8.94 -9.82
C THR A 172 -5.84 8.22 -11.06
N PRO A 173 -5.11 7.09 -10.92
CA PRO A 173 -4.77 6.26 -12.07
C PRO A 173 -6.02 5.73 -12.78
N ASN A 174 -5.85 5.11 -13.94
CA ASN A 174 -6.92 4.38 -14.60
C ASN A 174 -7.04 2.97 -14.03
N VAL A 175 -5.92 2.26 -13.93
CA VAL A 175 -5.81 0.89 -13.41
C VAL A 175 -4.78 0.87 -12.29
N CYS A 176 -5.10 0.21 -11.18
CA CYS A 176 -4.21 0.13 -10.03
C CYS A 176 -4.20 -1.26 -9.41
N ILE A 177 -3.00 -1.81 -9.21
CA ILE A 177 -2.83 -3.03 -8.41
C ILE A 177 -2.66 -2.62 -6.94
N THR A 178 -3.58 -3.09 -6.09
CA THR A 178 -3.63 -2.77 -4.66
C THR A 178 -4.42 -3.84 -3.89
N TYR A 179 -4.59 -3.66 -2.59
CA TYR A 179 -5.37 -4.58 -1.77
C TYR A 179 -6.86 -4.18 -1.67
N PRO A 180 -7.79 -5.14 -1.50
CA PRO A 180 -9.21 -4.85 -1.28
C PRO A 180 -9.47 -3.90 -0.11
N ASP A 181 -8.76 -4.04 1.00
CA ASP A 181 -8.83 -3.13 2.16
C ASP A 181 -8.56 -1.66 1.79
N HIS A 182 -7.60 -1.43 0.90
CA HIS A 182 -7.30 -0.11 0.37
C HIS A 182 -8.45 0.42 -0.50
N ILE A 183 -9.01 -0.45 -1.36
CA ILE A 183 -10.10 -0.10 -2.27
C ILE A 183 -11.34 0.30 -1.48
N ALA A 184 -11.66 -0.39 -0.38
CA ALA A 184 -12.77 -0.02 0.50
C ALA A 184 -12.65 1.42 1.03
N THR A 185 -11.43 1.88 1.31
CA THR A 185 -11.20 3.28 1.68
C THR A 185 -11.36 4.23 0.49
N TYR A 186 -10.99 3.81 -0.74
CA TYR A 186 -11.18 4.64 -1.94
C TYR A 186 -12.65 4.89 -2.25
N LEU A 187 -13.57 3.99 -1.85
CA LEU A 187 -15.01 4.15 -2.00
C LEU A 187 -15.59 5.31 -1.20
N THR A 188 -14.86 5.89 -0.24
CA THR A 188 -15.26 7.13 0.44
C THR A 188 -15.32 8.33 -0.50
N GLY A 189 -14.68 8.26 -1.65
CA GLY A 189 -14.86 9.20 -2.76
C GLY A 189 -16.03 8.76 -3.64
N SER A 190 -17.04 9.65 -3.81
CA SER A 190 -18.24 9.34 -4.62
C SER A 190 -17.86 8.96 -6.06
N ASN A 191 -18.27 7.78 -6.50
CA ASN A 191 -18.07 7.24 -7.86
C ASN A 191 -16.61 7.23 -8.34
N VAL A 192 -15.65 7.07 -7.42
CA VAL A 192 -14.21 7.09 -7.75
C VAL A 192 -13.74 5.75 -8.31
N VAL A 193 -14.18 4.64 -7.73
CA VAL A 193 -13.89 3.28 -8.20
C VAL A 193 -15.10 2.77 -8.95
N VAL A 194 -14.86 2.13 -10.09
CA VAL A 194 -15.92 1.54 -10.92
C VAL A 194 -16.38 0.22 -10.32
N PRO A 195 -17.69 0.03 -10.04
CA PRO A 195 -18.23 -1.30 -9.78
C PRO A 195 -18.15 -2.13 -11.06
N LEU A 196 -17.61 -3.34 -10.96
CA LEU A 196 -17.25 -4.14 -12.13
C LEU A 196 -18.37 -5.07 -12.62
N ASP A 197 -19.45 -5.25 -11.87
CA ASP A 197 -20.51 -6.22 -12.18
C ASP A 197 -21.03 -6.07 -13.61
N ALA A 198 -21.42 -4.85 -14.02
CA ALA A 198 -21.90 -4.59 -15.36
C ALA A 198 -20.85 -4.79 -16.45
N LEU A 199 -19.57 -4.48 -16.13
CA LEU A 199 -18.46 -4.71 -17.06
C LEU A 199 -18.15 -6.20 -17.21
N MET A 200 -18.14 -6.95 -16.12
CA MET A 200 -17.84 -8.39 -16.15
C MET A 200 -18.86 -9.17 -16.96
N ASP A 201 -20.13 -8.76 -16.92
CA ASP A 201 -21.25 -9.46 -17.56
C ASP A 201 -21.58 -8.91 -18.95
N ASP A 202 -20.86 -7.89 -19.47
CA ASP A 202 -21.10 -7.33 -20.79
C ASP A 202 -20.76 -8.34 -21.90
N ALA A 203 -21.70 -8.58 -22.82
CA ALA A 203 -21.54 -9.59 -23.85
C ALA A 203 -20.45 -9.27 -24.90
N ALA A 204 -20.15 -7.99 -25.10
CA ALA A 204 -19.16 -7.56 -26.09
C ALA A 204 -17.78 -7.36 -25.45
N TYR A 205 -17.71 -6.67 -24.32
CA TYR A 205 -16.45 -6.23 -23.72
C TYR A 205 -16.21 -6.80 -22.32
N GLY A 206 -17.09 -7.67 -21.84
CA GLY A 206 -16.95 -8.33 -20.55
C GLY A 206 -15.93 -9.47 -20.57
N LEU A 207 -15.88 -10.21 -19.47
CA LEU A 207 -15.00 -11.37 -19.36
C LEU A 207 -15.41 -12.46 -20.36
N GLY A 208 -14.51 -12.80 -21.28
CA GLY A 208 -14.80 -13.68 -22.41
C GLY A 208 -15.70 -13.05 -23.50
N GLY A 209 -15.86 -11.72 -23.51
CA GLY A 209 -16.72 -10.98 -24.43
C GLY A 209 -16.29 -11.08 -25.88
N SER A 210 -17.27 -11.08 -26.80
CA SER A 210 -17.05 -11.29 -28.24
C SER A 210 -16.28 -10.17 -28.95
N GLY A 211 -16.21 -8.97 -28.36
CA GLY A 211 -15.49 -7.80 -28.87
C GLY A 211 -14.08 -7.64 -28.27
N VAL A 212 -13.63 -8.58 -27.43
CA VAL A 212 -12.28 -8.57 -26.85
C VAL A 212 -11.31 -9.24 -27.82
N ALA A 213 -10.16 -8.59 -28.10
CA ALA A 213 -9.21 -9.04 -29.13
C ALA A 213 -8.21 -10.11 -28.63
N PHE A 214 -8.36 -10.60 -27.41
CA PHE A 214 -7.47 -11.60 -26.79
C PHE A 214 -8.28 -12.69 -26.07
N ASP A 215 -7.65 -13.82 -25.83
CA ASP A 215 -8.23 -14.94 -25.08
C ASP A 215 -8.12 -14.67 -23.56
N GLY A 216 -9.03 -13.83 -23.04
CA GLY A 216 -9.14 -13.53 -21.61
C GLY A 216 -9.94 -14.58 -20.85
N PRO A 217 -9.94 -14.54 -19.51
CA PRO A 217 -10.77 -15.43 -18.72
C PRO A 217 -12.24 -15.07 -18.83
N THR A 218 -13.11 -16.08 -18.71
CA THR A 218 -14.51 -15.88 -18.40
C THR A 218 -14.73 -15.64 -16.90
N ARG A 219 -15.90 -15.15 -16.51
CA ARG A 219 -16.23 -14.94 -15.09
C ARG A 219 -16.15 -16.25 -14.29
N ASP A 220 -16.62 -17.35 -14.86
CA ASP A 220 -16.66 -18.67 -14.19
C ASP A 220 -15.27 -19.30 -14.03
N GLU A 221 -14.29 -18.86 -14.80
CA GLU A 221 -12.91 -19.30 -14.67
C GLU A 221 -12.17 -18.59 -13.53
N ILE A 222 -12.66 -17.45 -13.04
CA ILE A 222 -12.08 -16.81 -11.86
C ILE A 222 -12.43 -17.67 -10.64
N ILE A 223 -11.41 -18.04 -9.85
CA ILE A 223 -11.58 -18.86 -8.65
C ILE A 223 -12.53 -18.13 -7.68
N PRO A 224 -13.71 -18.71 -7.34
CA PRO A 224 -14.72 -18.03 -6.52
C PRO A 224 -14.19 -17.56 -5.16
N GLN A 225 -13.31 -18.35 -4.53
CA GLN A 225 -12.69 -18.01 -3.25
C GLN A 225 -11.86 -16.72 -3.34
N PHE A 226 -11.20 -16.48 -4.47
CA PHE A 226 -10.39 -15.28 -4.69
C PHE A 226 -11.24 -14.06 -5.08
N LEU A 227 -12.33 -14.28 -5.84
CA LEU A 227 -13.26 -13.22 -6.21
C LEU A 227 -14.05 -12.69 -5.01
N LYS A 228 -14.32 -13.56 -4.02
CA LYS A 228 -15.05 -13.20 -2.80
C LYS A 228 -14.40 -12.02 -2.06
N GLU A 229 -13.07 -11.98 -2.00
CA GLU A 229 -12.33 -10.88 -1.35
C GLU A 229 -12.50 -9.54 -2.08
N CYS A 230 -12.81 -9.59 -3.38
CA CYS A 230 -13.03 -8.40 -4.21
C CYS A 230 -14.50 -7.94 -4.23
N THR A 231 -15.39 -8.66 -3.50
CA THR A 231 -16.83 -8.43 -3.44
C THR A 231 -17.18 -7.86 -2.06
N PHE A 232 -17.44 -6.57 -1.97
CA PHE A 232 -17.77 -5.85 -0.74
C PHE A 232 -18.63 -4.63 -1.06
N SER A 233 -19.21 -4.00 -0.06
CA SER A 233 -20.11 -2.82 -0.24
C SER A 233 -21.19 -3.02 -1.31
N GLY A 234 -21.68 -4.27 -1.48
CA GLY A 234 -22.77 -4.59 -2.39
C GLY A 234 -22.40 -4.79 -3.86
N GLY A 235 -21.10 -4.82 -4.23
CA GLY A 235 -20.63 -5.04 -5.60
C GLY A 235 -19.22 -5.62 -5.70
N VAL A 236 -18.80 -5.93 -6.91
CA VAL A 236 -17.44 -6.32 -7.24
C VAL A 236 -16.63 -5.07 -7.59
N TYR A 237 -15.61 -4.70 -6.81
CA TYR A 237 -14.82 -3.47 -7.02
C TYR A 237 -13.38 -3.73 -7.47
N ALA A 238 -13.00 -4.99 -7.61
CA ALA A 238 -11.70 -5.39 -8.15
C ALA A 238 -11.79 -6.75 -8.80
N LEU A 239 -10.79 -7.11 -9.62
CA LEU A 239 -10.51 -8.49 -9.96
C LEU A 239 -9.31 -8.98 -9.13
N PRO A 240 -9.31 -10.23 -8.65
CA PRO A 240 -8.10 -10.80 -8.06
C PRO A 240 -7.00 -10.79 -9.13
N TYR A 241 -5.77 -10.42 -8.74
CA TYR A 241 -4.66 -10.39 -9.71
C TYR A 241 -3.69 -11.55 -9.51
N MET A 242 -3.13 -11.68 -8.32
CA MET A 242 -2.30 -12.80 -7.87
C MET A 242 -2.70 -13.17 -6.45
N ARG A 243 -2.60 -14.44 -6.12
CA ARG A 243 -2.87 -14.89 -4.76
C ARG A 243 -1.67 -15.59 -4.16
N SER A 244 -1.52 -15.40 -2.87
CA SER A 244 -0.58 -16.05 -2.00
C SER A 244 -1.27 -16.41 -0.68
N THR A 245 -0.59 -17.17 0.15
CA THR A 245 -0.93 -17.37 1.55
C THR A 245 0.32 -17.19 2.37
N GLU A 246 0.26 -17.37 3.66
CA GLU A 246 1.45 -17.51 4.48
C GLU A 246 1.84 -18.98 4.59
N ALA A 247 3.14 -19.22 4.51
CA ALA A 247 3.75 -20.53 4.69
C ALA A 247 4.74 -20.50 5.85
N LEU A 248 4.93 -21.64 6.48
CA LEU A 248 5.96 -21.88 7.47
C LEU A 248 7.17 -22.53 6.79
N TYR A 249 8.29 -21.82 6.77
CA TYR A 249 9.58 -22.30 6.27
C TYR A 249 10.40 -22.76 7.46
N ILE A 250 10.93 -23.98 7.39
CA ILE A 250 11.48 -24.71 8.53
C ILE A 250 12.90 -25.13 8.26
N ASN A 251 13.82 -24.84 9.16
CA ASN A 251 15.11 -25.50 9.23
C ASN A 251 14.89 -26.89 9.86
N LYS A 252 14.77 -27.91 9.00
CA LYS A 252 14.46 -29.27 9.39
C LYS A 252 15.57 -29.90 10.24
N ASP A 253 16.83 -29.64 9.86
CA ASP A 253 17.98 -30.18 10.58
C ASP A 253 17.99 -29.76 12.06
N PHE A 254 17.54 -28.53 12.37
CA PHE A 254 17.49 -28.07 13.74
C PHE A 254 16.32 -28.69 14.52
N VAL A 255 15.19 -28.97 13.89
CA VAL A 255 14.07 -29.71 14.52
C VAL A 255 14.55 -31.12 14.89
N GLU A 256 15.20 -31.82 13.99
CA GLU A 256 15.75 -33.16 14.21
C GLU A 256 16.89 -33.16 15.26
N ALA A 257 17.79 -32.17 15.22
CA ALA A 257 18.87 -32.03 16.20
C ALA A 257 18.36 -31.79 17.63
N LEU A 258 17.17 -31.19 17.77
CA LEU A 258 16.48 -31.04 19.07
C LEU A 258 15.74 -32.30 19.51
N GLY A 259 15.71 -33.36 18.68
CA GLY A 259 15.09 -34.64 18.98
C GLY A 259 13.60 -34.71 18.63
N TYR A 260 13.12 -33.80 17.79
CA TYR A 260 11.72 -33.81 17.36
C TYR A 260 11.59 -34.37 15.93
N GLU A 261 10.45 -35.00 15.67
CA GLU A 261 10.03 -35.40 14.33
C GLU A 261 9.08 -34.33 13.78
N LEU A 262 9.26 -33.92 12.52
CA LEU A 262 8.48 -32.86 11.89
C LEU A 262 7.12 -33.40 11.38
N PRO A 263 5.98 -32.98 11.95
CA PRO A 263 4.66 -33.40 11.46
C PRO A 263 4.32 -32.79 10.10
N ASP A 264 3.35 -33.40 9.39
CA ASP A 264 2.81 -32.83 8.14
C ASP A 264 2.03 -31.54 8.41
N VAL A 265 1.23 -31.50 9.45
CA VAL A 265 0.51 -30.30 9.92
C VAL A 265 0.98 -29.97 11.33
N LEU A 266 1.58 -28.80 11.49
CA LEU A 266 2.11 -28.36 12.77
C LEU A 266 1.02 -27.65 13.59
N THR A 267 1.09 -27.85 14.92
CA THR A 267 0.25 -27.10 15.87
C THR A 267 1.02 -25.92 16.48
N TRP A 268 0.29 -24.94 17.02
CA TRP A 268 0.90 -23.85 17.79
C TRP A 268 1.70 -24.40 18.99
N ASP A 269 1.17 -25.44 19.67
CA ASP A 269 1.86 -26.08 20.79
C ASP A 269 3.21 -26.68 20.37
N PHE A 270 3.25 -27.37 19.23
CA PHE A 270 4.51 -27.91 18.69
C PHE A 270 5.53 -26.80 18.40
N ILE A 271 5.08 -25.72 17.77
CA ILE A 271 5.96 -24.57 17.48
C ILE A 271 6.54 -23.98 18.77
N TRP A 272 5.68 -23.80 19.80
CA TRP A 272 6.13 -23.27 21.08
C TRP A 272 7.10 -24.20 21.78
N GLU A 273 6.80 -25.51 21.82
CA GLU A 273 7.63 -26.51 22.48
C GLU A 273 9.03 -26.57 21.87
N VAL A 274 9.14 -26.72 20.55
CA VAL A 274 10.43 -26.78 19.84
C VAL A 274 11.17 -25.44 19.96
N SER A 275 10.46 -24.33 19.88
CA SER A 275 11.08 -23.00 20.00
C SER A 275 11.66 -22.77 21.41
N GLU A 276 10.96 -23.21 22.46
CA GLU A 276 11.47 -23.15 23.84
C GLU A 276 12.69 -24.05 24.04
N ALA A 277 12.67 -25.26 23.50
CA ALA A 277 13.82 -26.17 23.54
C ALA A 277 15.08 -25.57 22.90
N ALA A 278 14.89 -24.80 21.82
CA ALA A 278 15.98 -24.14 21.10
C ALA A 278 16.59 -22.94 21.85
N THR A 279 15.97 -22.44 22.91
CA THR A 279 16.54 -21.34 23.72
C THR A 279 17.66 -21.80 24.65
N LYS A 280 17.93 -23.11 24.77
CA LYS A 280 18.97 -23.65 25.62
C LYS A 280 20.36 -23.19 25.18
N LYS A 281 21.16 -22.77 26.16
CA LYS A 281 22.53 -22.28 25.94
C LYS A 281 23.59 -23.20 26.50
N ASN A 282 24.74 -23.18 25.86
CA ASN A 282 25.99 -23.76 26.33
C ASN A 282 26.63 -22.86 27.42
N ASP A 283 27.65 -23.37 28.10
CA ASP A 283 28.37 -22.66 29.15
C ASP A 283 29.07 -21.37 28.65
N ASP A 284 29.44 -21.33 27.36
CA ASP A 284 30.05 -20.17 26.70
C ASP A 284 29.03 -19.10 26.25
N GLY A 285 27.73 -19.32 26.52
CA GLY A 285 26.63 -18.44 26.20
C GLY A 285 26.12 -18.54 24.74
N THR A 286 26.66 -19.44 23.93
CA THR A 286 26.11 -19.77 22.60
C THR A 286 24.86 -20.62 22.73
N PHE A 287 23.99 -20.59 21.71
CA PHE A 287 22.81 -21.47 21.71
C PHE A 287 23.23 -22.91 21.33
N ALA A 288 22.72 -23.88 22.06
CA ALA A 288 23.12 -25.27 21.88
C ALA A 288 22.76 -25.83 20.50
N VAL A 289 21.67 -25.36 19.91
CA VAL A 289 21.16 -25.85 18.62
C VAL A 289 22.00 -25.41 17.44
N ASN A 290 22.58 -24.20 17.46
CA ASN A 290 23.32 -23.66 16.33
C ASN A 290 24.77 -23.24 16.62
N GLY A 291 25.20 -23.31 17.89
CA GLY A 291 26.54 -22.87 18.31
C GLY A 291 26.79 -21.36 18.15
N GLN A 292 25.77 -20.56 17.87
CA GLN A 292 25.87 -19.11 17.65
C GLN A 292 25.40 -18.33 18.89
N LYS A 293 25.75 -17.04 18.92
CA LYS A 293 25.26 -16.12 19.98
C LYS A 293 23.87 -15.56 19.70
N VAL A 294 23.33 -15.81 18.52
CA VAL A 294 22.01 -15.35 18.08
C VAL A 294 21.17 -16.55 17.71
N MET A 295 19.98 -16.60 18.26
CA MET A 295 18.91 -17.53 17.92
C MET A 295 17.58 -16.90 18.23
N ILE A 296 16.69 -16.90 17.27
CA ILE A 296 15.28 -16.52 17.40
C ILE A 296 14.50 -17.68 16.80
N PRO A 297 14.15 -18.67 17.62
CA PRO A 297 13.60 -19.93 17.13
C PRO A 297 12.39 -19.77 16.23
N PHE A 298 11.47 -18.85 16.58
CA PHE A 298 10.26 -18.58 15.80
C PHE A 298 10.13 -17.09 15.46
N ILE A 299 9.94 -16.82 14.18
CA ILE A 299 9.69 -15.48 13.63
C ILE A 299 8.42 -15.52 12.79
N TYR A 300 7.49 -14.62 13.08
CA TYR A 300 6.31 -14.38 12.25
C TYR A 300 6.40 -12.95 11.68
N LYS A 301 6.46 -12.81 10.34
CA LYS A 301 6.72 -11.51 9.69
C LYS A 301 5.54 -10.56 9.80
N SER A 302 4.36 -11.00 9.39
CA SER A 302 3.14 -10.19 9.38
C SER A 302 2.39 -10.39 10.69
N THR A 303 2.65 -9.52 11.66
CA THR A 303 2.05 -9.62 13.00
C THR A 303 0.54 -9.43 13.00
N ASP A 304 0.00 -8.66 12.03
CA ASP A 304 -1.43 -8.54 11.75
C ASP A 304 -2.03 -9.88 11.31
N ASN A 305 -1.42 -10.54 10.33
CA ASN A 305 -1.85 -11.85 9.89
C ASN A 305 -1.74 -12.91 11.00
N MET A 306 -0.69 -12.87 11.81
CA MET A 306 -0.56 -13.77 12.96
C MET A 306 -1.78 -13.69 13.88
N MET A 307 -2.16 -12.48 14.29
CA MET A 307 -3.31 -12.28 15.17
C MET A 307 -4.61 -12.70 14.46
N ILE A 308 -4.82 -12.28 13.23
CA ILE A 308 -6.03 -12.60 12.44
C ILE A 308 -6.13 -14.13 12.23
N GLN A 309 -5.01 -14.77 11.89
CA GLN A 309 -4.93 -16.22 11.68
C GLN A 309 -5.30 -17.00 12.95
N MET A 310 -4.73 -16.62 14.10
CA MET A 310 -5.02 -17.25 15.38
C MET A 310 -6.49 -17.08 15.79
N LEU A 311 -7.04 -15.87 15.66
CA LEU A 311 -8.45 -15.60 15.95
C LEU A 311 -9.37 -16.40 15.04
N ARG A 312 -9.07 -16.45 13.74
CA ARG A 312 -9.89 -17.21 12.79
C ARG A 312 -9.87 -18.71 13.05
N GLN A 313 -8.75 -19.26 13.44
CA GLN A 313 -8.62 -20.68 13.81
C GLN A 313 -9.44 -21.03 15.06
N LEU A 314 -9.57 -20.09 16.00
CA LEU A 314 -10.34 -20.24 17.24
C LEU A 314 -11.81 -19.80 17.10
N ASP A 315 -12.26 -19.46 15.89
CA ASP A 315 -13.58 -18.88 15.61
C ASP A 315 -13.91 -17.67 16.51
N ALA A 316 -12.89 -16.89 16.86
CA ALA A 316 -13.00 -15.69 17.67
C ALA A 316 -13.24 -14.43 16.82
N GLY A 317 -13.84 -13.41 17.44
CA GLY A 317 -14.20 -12.19 16.78
C GLY A 317 -12.99 -11.35 16.34
N TYR A 318 -13.00 -10.90 15.08
CA TYR A 318 -12.09 -9.91 14.52
C TYR A 318 -12.88 -8.70 14.02
N ALA A 319 -13.75 -8.90 13.05
CA ALA A 319 -14.75 -7.95 12.57
C ALA A 319 -15.88 -8.67 11.86
N THR A 320 -17.03 -8.01 11.74
CA THR A 320 -18.14 -8.44 10.89
C THR A 320 -18.02 -7.88 9.47
N GLU A 321 -18.73 -8.47 8.51
CA GLU A 321 -18.83 -7.93 7.13
C GLU A 321 -19.44 -6.51 7.09
N ALA A 322 -20.22 -6.15 8.10
CA ALA A 322 -20.78 -4.81 8.26
C ALA A 322 -19.79 -3.78 8.86
N GLY A 323 -18.55 -4.22 9.19
CA GLY A 323 -17.51 -3.35 9.76
C GLY A 323 -17.59 -3.16 11.27
N GLU A 324 -18.39 -3.98 11.98
CA GLU A 324 -18.37 -3.99 13.44
C GLU A 324 -17.07 -4.63 13.92
N ILE A 325 -16.29 -3.90 14.72
CA ILE A 325 -14.98 -4.32 15.21
C ILE A 325 -15.12 -5.16 16.47
N GLN A 326 -14.53 -6.35 16.47
CA GLN A 326 -14.60 -7.33 17.53
C GLN A 326 -13.22 -7.77 18.04
N LEU A 327 -12.15 -7.11 17.61
CA LEU A 327 -10.75 -7.49 17.90
C LEU A 327 -10.42 -7.47 19.40
N MET A 328 -10.97 -6.53 20.18
CA MET A 328 -10.63 -6.34 21.59
C MET A 328 -11.50 -7.26 22.48
N ASN A 329 -11.17 -8.55 22.50
CA ASN A 329 -11.94 -9.58 23.22
C ASN A 329 -11.04 -10.45 24.10
N ASP A 330 -11.66 -11.34 24.90
CA ASP A 330 -10.94 -12.21 25.85
C ASP A 330 -10.00 -13.21 25.15
N THR A 331 -10.35 -13.69 23.95
CA THR A 331 -9.47 -14.58 23.17
C THR A 331 -8.21 -13.83 22.71
N THR A 332 -8.36 -12.60 22.21
CA THR A 332 -7.21 -11.74 21.90
C THR A 332 -6.32 -11.52 23.11
N LYS A 333 -6.91 -11.27 24.30
CA LYS A 333 -6.18 -11.13 25.55
C LYS A 333 -5.39 -12.40 25.90
N ALA A 334 -6.02 -13.56 25.79
CA ALA A 334 -5.37 -14.85 26.04
C ALA A 334 -4.20 -15.10 25.07
N LEU A 335 -4.39 -14.83 23.78
CA LEU A 335 -3.34 -14.97 22.76
C LEU A 335 -2.16 -14.04 23.03
N LEU A 336 -2.41 -12.77 23.36
CA LEU A 336 -1.35 -11.81 23.70
C LEU A 336 -0.58 -12.24 24.97
N THR A 337 -1.27 -12.82 25.94
CA THR A 337 -0.66 -13.37 27.15
C THR A 337 0.27 -14.54 26.78
N GLU A 338 -0.17 -15.46 25.93
CA GLU A 338 0.63 -16.59 25.47
C GLU A 338 1.86 -16.13 24.67
N ILE A 339 1.68 -15.26 23.69
CA ILE A 339 2.77 -14.66 22.92
C ILE A 339 3.79 -13.99 23.85
N SER A 340 3.34 -13.31 24.91
CA SER A 340 4.22 -12.65 25.87
C SER A 340 5.12 -13.64 26.64
N LYS A 341 4.62 -14.82 26.97
CA LYS A 341 5.39 -15.88 27.65
C LYS A 341 6.56 -16.34 26.77
N HIS A 342 6.27 -16.68 25.51
CA HIS A 342 7.29 -17.15 24.56
C HIS A 342 8.26 -16.05 24.11
N ALA A 343 7.80 -14.81 24.06
CA ALA A 343 8.70 -13.66 23.85
C ALA A 343 9.64 -13.43 25.05
N LYS A 344 9.21 -13.74 26.28
CA LYS A 344 10.00 -13.59 27.52
C LYS A 344 11.15 -14.59 27.60
N THR A 345 10.95 -15.80 27.14
CA THR A 345 12.00 -16.83 27.08
C THR A 345 12.98 -16.61 25.92
N GLY A 346 12.58 -15.84 24.91
CA GLY A 346 13.31 -15.65 23.67
C GLY A 346 12.94 -16.65 22.58
N ALA A 347 11.94 -17.51 22.80
CA ALA A 347 11.45 -18.47 21.81
C ALA A 347 10.78 -17.81 20.61
N PHE A 348 10.20 -16.61 20.81
CA PHE A 348 9.52 -15.82 19.80
C PHE A 348 10.01 -14.36 19.77
N SER A 349 10.09 -13.78 18.59
CA SER A 349 10.30 -12.34 18.44
C SER A 349 9.69 -11.80 17.15
N THR A 350 9.39 -10.49 17.16
CA THR A 350 8.96 -9.71 16.01
C THR A 350 10.00 -8.64 15.66
N PHE A 351 10.06 -8.27 14.39
CA PHE A 351 10.92 -7.21 13.91
C PHE A 351 10.08 -6.21 13.12
N LYS A 352 9.95 -5.01 13.62
CA LYS A 352 9.19 -3.93 12.96
C LYS A 352 9.91 -3.31 11.76
N ILE A 353 11.19 -3.58 11.58
CA ILE A 353 12.01 -2.91 10.56
C ILE A 353 12.62 -3.96 9.65
N SER A 354 12.24 -3.94 8.38
CA SER A 354 12.93 -4.45 7.17
C SER A 354 13.76 -5.74 7.26
N SER A 355 13.76 -6.45 8.40
CA SER A 355 14.45 -7.73 8.50
C SER A 355 13.51 -8.83 8.07
N TYR A 356 13.79 -9.37 6.92
CA TYR A 356 13.04 -10.53 6.44
C TYR A 356 13.42 -11.76 7.26
N PRO A 357 12.45 -12.61 7.64
CA PRO A 357 12.72 -13.87 8.32
C PRO A 357 13.73 -14.74 7.58
N ALA A 358 13.76 -14.65 6.26
CA ALA A 358 14.71 -15.33 5.40
C ALA A 358 16.17 -15.10 5.83
N ASN A 359 16.54 -13.89 6.23
CA ASN A 359 17.91 -13.58 6.63
C ASN A 359 18.33 -14.36 7.88
N PHE A 360 17.42 -14.51 8.84
CA PHE A 360 17.66 -15.30 10.05
C PHE A 360 17.61 -16.81 9.78
N LEU A 361 16.66 -17.27 8.97
CA LEU A 361 16.54 -18.66 8.59
C LEU A 361 17.81 -19.12 7.86
N ASN A 362 18.22 -18.38 6.83
CA ASN A 362 19.36 -18.71 5.98
C ASN A 362 20.71 -18.59 6.71
N ALA A 363 20.79 -17.75 7.75
CA ALA A 363 21.95 -17.68 8.65
C ALA A 363 21.96 -18.74 9.77
N GLY A 364 21.01 -19.68 9.78
CA GLY A 364 20.89 -20.68 10.85
C GLY A 364 20.57 -20.06 12.21
N GLN A 365 19.85 -18.94 12.24
CA GLN A 365 19.47 -18.19 13.45
C GLN A 365 17.98 -18.26 13.74
N CYS A 366 17.23 -19.06 12.96
CA CYS A 366 15.80 -19.28 13.09
C CYS A 366 15.51 -20.75 12.73
N ILE A 367 14.48 -21.31 13.35
CA ILE A 367 13.97 -22.65 12.99
C ILE A 367 12.70 -22.52 12.17
N PHE A 368 11.76 -21.69 12.67
CA PHE A 368 10.44 -21.50 12.11
C PHE A 368 10.27 -20.07 11.65
N ALA A 369 10.16 -19.87 10.34
CA ALA A 369 9.96 -18.57 9.73
C ALA A 369 8.62 -18.54 8.99
N VAL A 370 7.66 -17.73 9.43
CA VAL A 370 6.43 -17.49 8.69
C VAL A 370 6.59 -16.25 7.82
N ASP A 371 6.39 -16.44 6.52
CA ASP A 371 6.32 -15.38 5.53
C ASP A 371 5.35 -15.80 4.41
N SER A 372 5.01 -14.86 3.53
CA SER A 372 4.21 -15.12 2.34
C SER A 372 4.83 -16.18 1.43
N THR A 373 4.00 -17.02 0.80
CA THR A 373 4.46 -17.87 -0.32
C THR A 373 5.11 -17.04 -1.44
N ALA A 374 4.67 -15.77 -1.59
CA ALA A 374 5.29 -14.82 -2.51
C ALA A 374 6.74 -14.42 -2.15
N GLY A 375 7.27 -14.85 -1.02
CA GLY A 375 8.65 -14.66 -0.60
C GLY A 375 9.50 -15.94 -0.67
N ALA A 376 8.95 -17.04 -1.18
CA ALA A 376 9.58 -18.37 -1.14
C ALA A 376 10.94 -18.42 -1.84
N THR A 377 11.18 -17.57 -2.84
CA THR A 377 12.44 -17.47 -3.57
C THR A 377 13.64 -17.02 -2.70
N TRP A 378 13.35 -16.45 -1.52
CA TRP A 378 14.34 -15.97 -0.55
C TRP A 378 14.60 -16.96 0.59
N MET A 379 13.74 -17.98 0.74
CA MET A 379 13.72 -18.87 1.89
C MET A 379 14.55 -20.13 1.66
N GLY A 380 15.43 -20.45 2.60
CA GLY A 380 16.24 -21.67 2.60
C GLY A 380 17.68 -21.45 2.14
N SER A 381 18.52 -22.42 2.46
CA SER A 381 19.96 -22.35 2.25
C SER A 381 20.41 -22.38 0.77
N ASP A 382 19.52 -22.78 -0.12
CA ASP A 382 19.73 -22.85 -1.57
C ASP A 382 18.87 -21.84 -2.33
N ALA A 383 18.33 -20.85 -1.61
CA ALA A 383 17.48 -19.81 -2.19
C ALA A 383 18.19 -19.08 -3.34
N PRO A 384 17.53 -18.91 -4.51
CA PRO A 384 18.14 -18.22 -5.65
C PRO A 384 18.37 -16.72 -5.39
N LEU A 385 17.67 -16.14 -4.42
CA LEU A 385 17.85 -14.77 -3.98
C LEU A 385 18.29 -14.75 -2.51
N LEU A 386 19.35 -14.02 -2.22
CA LEU A 386 19.90 -13.88 -0.87
C LEU A 386 20.13 -12.41 -0.55
N ASP A 387 19.79 -12.00 0.68
CA ASP A 387 20.07 -10.67 1.22
C ASP A 387 21.08 -10.71 2.39
N ILE A 388 21.80 -11.83 2.51
CA ILE A 388 22.93 -12.02 3.43
C ILE A 388 24.18 -12.39 2.63
N SER A 389 25.36 -12.21 3.23
CA SER A 389 26.63 -12.62 2.61
C SER A 389 26.76 -14.15 2.60
N GLU A 390 27.44 -14.69 1.57
CA GLU A 390 27.62 -16.14 1.42
C GLU A 390 28.35 -16.79 2.61
N ASP A 391 29.26 -16.07 3.27
CA ASP A 391 29.97 -16.53 4.47
C ASP A 391 29.08 -16.60 5.72
N ALA A 392 27.93 -15.94 5.72
CA ALA A 392 26.94 -16.04 6.78
C ALA A 392 25.89 -17.15 6.54
N LEU A 393 25.88 -17.74 5.34
CA LEU A 393 24.92 -18.77 4.94
C LEU A 393 25.21 -20.09 5.63
N VAL A 394 24.20 -20.68 6.25
CA VAL A 394 24.24 -22.03 6.84
C VAL A 394 23.47 -22.99 5.94
N LYS A 395 24.06 -24.13 5.61
CA LYS A 395 23.39 -25.18 4.83
C LYS A 395 22.50 -26.03 5.73
N PHE A 396 21.30 -26.26 5.30
CA PHE A 396 20.28 -27.10 5.97
C PHE A 396 19.20 -27.52 4.97
N ASP A 397 18.45 -28.58 5.32
CA ASP A 397 17.27 -29.00 4.58
C ASP A 397 16.05 -28.12 4.96
N THR A 398 15.40 -27.54 3.94
CA THR A 398 14.27 -26.63 4.12
C THR A 398 12.95 -27.35 3.85
N ALA A 399 12.06 -27.39 4.82
CA ALA A 399 10.68 -27.85 4.63
C ALA A 399 9.70 -26.68 4.56
N VAL A 400 8.67 -26.82 3.75
CA VAL A 400 7.55 -25.87 3.66
C VAL A 400 6.29 -26.53 4.21
N ARG A 401 5.61 -25.86 5.12
CA ARG A 401 4.34 -26.34 5.69
C ARG A 401 3.33 -25.19 5.77
N MET A 402 2.04 -25.54 5.96
CA MET A 402 1.06 -24.52 6.33
C MET A 402 1.42 -23.86 7.65
N VAL A 403 0.94 -22.65 7.88
CA VAL A 403 1.06 -21.98 9.17
C VAL A 403 0.52 -22.85 10.29
N PRO A 404 1.03 -22.73 11.54
CA PRO A 404 0.58 -23.56 12.65
C PRO A 404 -0.93 -23.51 12.86
N GLN A 405 -1.53 -24.60 13.26
CA GLN A 405 -2.96 -24.77 13.46
C GLN A 405 -3.29 -25.07 14.93
N PHE A 406 -4.41 -24.55 15.45
CA PHE A 406 -4.98 -25.02 16.71
C PHE A 406 -5.71 -26.35 16.53
N ASP A 407 -6.38 -26.54 15.39
CA ASP A 407 -7.04 -27.79 15.01
C ASP A 407 -6.54 -28.27 13.63
N PRO A 408 -5.62 -29.25 13.58
CA PRO A 408 -5.12 -29.81 12.32
C PRO A 408 -6.18 -30.49 11.45
N ALA A 409 -7.31 -30.92 12.03
CA ALA A 409 -8.38 -31.56 11.27
C ALA A 409 -9.21 -30.56 10.45
N HIS A 410 -9.22 -29.29 10.85
CA HIS A 410 -9.97 -28.22 10.18
C HIS A 410 -9.05 -27.00 9.95
N PRO A 411 -8.04 -27.15 9.09
CA PRO A 411 -7.04 -26.11 8.92
C PRO A 411 -7.66 -24.84 8.30
N LYS A 412 -7.18 -23.68 8.72
CA LYS A 412 -7.55 -22.39 8.19
C LYS A 412 -6.29 -21.60 7.84
N MET A 413 -6.25 -21.04 6.63
CA MET A 413 -5.11 -20.27 6.11
C MET A 413 -5.60 -18.93 5.59
N ILE A 414 -4.89 -17.87 5.87
CA ILE A 414 -5.26 -16.56 5.34
C ILE A 414 -4.97 -16.47 3.85
N SER A 415 -6.00 -16.12 3.05
CA SER A 415 -5.79 -15.71 1.66
C SER A 415 -5.26 -14.29 1.62
N GLN A 416 -4.25 -14.06 0.82
CA GLN A 416 -3.69 -12.73 0.62
C GLN A 416 -3.22 -12.56 -0.84
N GLY A 417 -2.92 -11.34 -1.21
CA GLY A 417 -2.42 -11.00 -2.53
C GLY A 417 -3.13 -9.80 -3.11
N PRO A 418 -2.48 -9.11 -4.05
CA PRO A 418 -3.04 -7.92 -4.65
C PRO A 418 -4.20 -8.24 -5.58
N SER A 419 -5.08 -7.28 -5.70
CA SER A 419 -6.17 -7.21 -6.67
C SER A 419 -5.95 -6.02 -7.59
N VAL A 420 -6.62 -5.99 -8.72
CA VAL A 420 -6.57 -4.86 -9.65
C VAL A 420 -7.92 -4.17 -9.66
N CYS A 421 -7.92 -2.84 -9.49
CA CYS A 421 -9.13 -2.02 -9.51
C CYS A 421 -9.11 -0.99 -10.64
N LEU A 422 -10.30 -0.52 -11.00
CA LEU A 422 -10.57 0.39 -12.09
C LEU A 422 -11.11 1.71 -11.55
N PHE A 423 -10.48 2.83 -11.87
CA PHE A 423 -10.95 4.14 -11.47
C PHE A 423 -11.86 4.76 -12.53
N ASN A 424 -12.94 5.37 -12.04
CA ASN A 424 -13.88 6.07 -12.90
C ASN A 424 -13.25 7.33 -13.51
N LYS A 425 -13.59 7.61 -14.76
CA LYS A 425 -13.14 8.78 -15.52
C LYS A 425 -14.35 9.50 -16.12
N LYS A 426 -14.13 10.77 -16.53
CA LYS A 426 -15.19 11.55 -17.17
C LYS A 426 -15.65 11.00 -18.51
N ASP A 427 -14.73 10.34 -19.20
CA ASP A 427 -15.00 9.70 -20.49
C ASP A 427 -15.22 8.19 -20.30
N PRO A 428 -16.45 7.67 -20.51
CA PRO A 428 -16.72 6.23 -20.40
C PRO A 428 -15.90 5.37 -21.36
N GLN A 429 -15.45 5.92 -22.50
CA GLN A 429 -14.58 5.22 -23.44
C GLN A 429 -13.18 5.01 -22.87
N GLU A 430 -12.66 5.98 -22.10
CA GLU A 430 -11.40 5.83 -21.37
C GLU A 430 -11.49 4.75 -20.28
N VAL A 431 -12.63 4.66 -19.60
CA VAL A 431 -12.89 3.58 -18.63
C VAL A 431 -12.92 2.23 -19.33
N LEU A 432 -13.59 2.13 -20.50
CA LEU A 432 -13.65 0.88 -21.27
C LEU A 432 -12.26 0.49 -21.80
N ALA A 433 -11.45 1.43 -22.30
CA ALA A 433 -10.06 1.19 -22.69
C ALA A 433 -9.24 0.62 -21.51
N SER A 434 -9.43 1.19 -20.32
CA SER A 434 -8.77 0.77 -19.08
C SER A 434 -9.23 -0.62 -18.62
N TRP A 435 -10.51 -0.94 -18.79
CA TRP A 435 -11.08 -2.25 -18.50
C TRP A 435 -10.52 -3.34 -19.43
N LEU A 436 -10.34 -3.06 -20.73
CA LEU A 436 -9.71 -4.00 -21.66
C LEU A 436 -8.28 -4.33 -21.23
N PHE A 437 -7.49 -3.33 -20.81
CA PHE A 437 -6.15 -3.57 -20.27
C PHE A 437 -6.18 -4.35 -18.95
N MET A 438 -7.11 -4.03 -18.06
CA MET A 438 -7.27 -4.73 -16.79
C MET A 438 -7.57 -6.23 -17.00
N GLN A 439 -8.43 -6.58 -17.95
CA GLN A 439 -8.69 -7.97 -18.33
C GLN A 439 -7.44 -8.64 -18.92
N PHE A 440 -6.67 -7.92 -19.73
CA PHE A 440 -5.46 -8.46 -20.36
C PHE A 440 -4.43 -8.93 -19.31
N LEU A 441 -4.36 -8.26 -18.17
CA LEU A 441 -3.51 -8.69 -17.05
C LEU A 441 -3.91 -10.07 -16.47
N LEU A 442 -5.11 -10.57 -16.77
CA LEU A 442 -5.61 -11.86 -16.32
C LEU A 442 -5.52 -12.97 -17.41
N THR A 443 -4.92 -12.68 -18.56
CA THR A 443 -4.64 -13.72 -19.57
C THR A 443 -3.69 -14.78 -19.04
N ASN A 444 -3.77 -16.02 -19.54
CA ASN A 444 -2.91 -17.12 -19.08
C ASN A 444 -1.42 -16.75 -19.14
N ASP A 445 -0.98 -16.15 -20.25
CA ASP A 445 0.42 -15.78 -20.42
C ASP A 445 0.94 -14.86 -19.32
N VAL A 446 0.16 -13.82 -18.96
CA VAL A 446 0.55 -12.89 -17.89
C VAL A 446 0.48 -13.56 -16.52
N GLN A 447 -0.58 -14.31 -16.25
CA GLN A 447 -0.81 -14.98 -14.97
C GLN A 447 0.28 -16.02 -14.68
N ILE A 448 0.58 -16.88 -15.66
CA ILE A 448 1.58 -17.95 -15.53
C ILE A 448 2.98 -17.33 -15.39
N ALA A 449 3.34 -16.40 -16.28
CA ALA A 449 4.65 -15.75 -16.22
C ALA A 449 4.88 -15.07 -14.86
N TYR A 450 3.85 -14.41 -14.31
CA TYR A 450 3.96 -13.75 -13.01
C TYR A 450 4.03 -14.75 -11.86
N ALA A 451 3.21 -15.80 -11.86
CA ALA A 451 3.22 -16.86 -10.85
C ALA A 451 4.59 -17.58 -10.75
N GLN A 452 5.27 -17.74 -11.89
CA GLN A 452 6.60 -18.35 -11.94
C GLN A 452 7.72 -17.50 -11.32
N THR A 453 7.48 -16.21 -11.05
CA THR A 453 8.52 -15.35 -10.43
C THR A 453 8.72 -15.65 -8.96
N GLU A 454 7.64 -15.94 -8.24
CA GLU A 454 7.57 -16.14 -6.80
C GLU A 454 6.57 -17.28 -6.51
N GLY A 455 6.27 -17.55 -5.25
CA GLY A 455 5.24 -18.53 -4.84
C GLY A 455 3.81 -17.99 -4.90
N TYR A 456 3.46 -17.31 -5.98
CA TYR A 456 2.08 -16.91 -6.28
C TYR A 456 1.31 -18.00 -7.00
N ALA A 457 -0.02 -17.98 -6.85
CA ALA A 457 -0.94 -18.79 -7.66
C ALA A 457 -1.71 -17.90 -8.65
N PRO A 458 -1.89 -18.32 -9.91
CA PRO A 458 -2.82 -17.69 -10.83
C PRO A 458 -4.24 -17.69 -10.28
N VAL A 459 -5.03 -16.68 -10.65
CA VAL A 459 -6.36 -16.48 -10.07
C VAL A 459 -7.50 -17.13 -10.88
N THR A 460 -7.17 -17.77 -12.00
CA THR A 460 -8.15 -18.44 -12.87
C THR A 460 -7.91 -19.93 -12.96
N SER A 461 -8.99 -20.73 -13.01
CA SER A 461 -8.90 -22.18 -13.21
C SER A 461 -8.24 -22.52 -14.56
N LYS A 462 -8.45 -21.67 -15.57
CA LYS A 462 -7.83 -21.81 -16.90
C LYS A 462 -6.30 -21.73 -16.82
N ALA A 463 -5.74 -20.72 -16.15
CA ALA A 463 -4.30 -20.59 -15.98
C ALA A 463 -3.72 -21.64 -15.03
N GLN A 464 -4.45 -22.02 -13.97
CA GLN A 464 -4.02 -23.10 -13.08
C GLN A 464 -3.98 -24.46 -13.77
N GLY A 465 -4.92 -24.74 -14.67
CA GLY A 465 -4.98 -25.97 -15.46
C GLY A 465 -4.13 -25.98 -16.73
N ASP A 466 -3.45 -24.88 -17.05
CA ASP A 466 -2.62 -24.76 -18.24
C ASP A 466 -1.42 -25.72 -18.17
N ALA A 467 -1.14 -26.42 -19.29
CA ALA A 467 -0.07 -27.42 -19.35
C ALA A 467 1.31 -26.83 -18.99
N ALA A 468 1.60 -25.62 -19.45
CA ALA A 468 2.88 -24.97 -19.14
C ALA A 468 3.03 -24.63 -17.65
N TYR A 469 1.94 -24.28 -16.97
CA TYR A 469 1.96 -24.06 -15.53
C TYR A 469 2.09 -25.36 -14.75
N GLN A 470 1.38 -26.42 -15.18
CA GLN A 470 1.48 -27.73 -14.55
C GLN A 470 2.87 -28.37 -14.75
N ASP A 471 3.45 -28.24 -15.94
CA ASP A 471 4.83 -28.68 -16.20
C ASP A 471 5.85 -27.94 -15.33
N TYR A 472 5.65 -26.62 -15.14
CA TYR A 472 6.46 -25.80 -14.22
C TYR A 472 6.35 -26.32 -12.77
N LEU A 473 5.15 -26.52 -12.26
CA LEU A 473 4.94 -27.00 -10.89
C LEU A 473 5.53 -28.39 -10.64
N ASN A 474 5.56 -29.27 -11.65
CA ASN A 474 6.01 -30.65 -11.53
C ASN A 474 7.47 -30.84 -11.97
N SER A 475 8.21 -29.77 -12.21
CA SER A 475 9.59 -29.83 -12.66
C SER A 475 10.56 -30.21 -11.53
N ASP A 476 11.46 -31.13 -11.82
CA ASP A 476 12.58 -31.54 -10.95
C ASP A 476 13.92 -30.88 -11.34
N ALA A 477 13.88 -29.82 -12.16
CA ALA A 477 15.10 -29.20 -12.70
C ALA A 477 16.02 -28.59 -11.63
N GLY A 478 15.46 -28.12 -10.52
CA GLY A 478 16.23 -27.61 -9.37
C GLY A 478 17.01 -26.32 -9.67
N ASP A 479 16.70 -25.64 -10.79
CA ASP A 479 17.29 -24.34 -11.12
C ASP A 479 16.55 -23.19 -10.41
N ALA A 480 16.99 -21.95 -10.61
CA ALA A 480 16.39 -20.78 -9.98
C ALA A 480 14.89 -20.60 -10.33
N LEU A 481 14.47 -21.00 -11.53
CA LEU A 481 13.06 -20.96 -11.93
C LEU A 481 12.27 -22.08 -11.22
N HIS A 482 12.85 -23.27 -11.08
CA HIS A 482 12.23 -24.45 -10.50
C HIS A 482 12.78 -24.74 -9.10
N TYR A 483 12.97 -23.68 -8.31
CA TYR A 483 13.47 -23.82 -6.94
C TYR A 483 12.46 -24.61 -6.08
N PRO A 484 12.87 -25.76 -5.47
CA PRO A 484 11.93 -26.68 -4.83
C PRO A 484 11.05 -26.03 -3.75
N VAL A 485 11.63 -25.18 -2.87
CA VAL A 485 10.89 -24.47 -1.81
C VAL A 485 9.81 -23.55 -2.40
N LYS A 486 10.10 -22.89 -3.52
CA LYS A 486 9.12 -22.05 -4.21
C LYS A 486 7.99 -22.88 -4.81
N LEU A 487 8.33 -24.01 -5.45
CA LEU A 487 7.31 -24.93 -6.03
C LEU A 487 6.43 -25.53 -4.93
N GLU A 488 7.02 -25.92 -3.80
CA GLU A 488 6.29 -26.41 -2.62
C GLU A 488 5.33 -25.34 -2.05
N ALA A 489 5.80 -24.09 -1.92
CA ALA A 489 4.98 -22.98 -1.47
C ALA A 489 3.81 -22.68 -2.43
N SER A 490 4.04 -22.77 -3.74
CA SER A 490 2.97 -22.61 -4.75
C SER A 490 1.92 -23.72 -4.64
N ARG A 491 2.36 -24.98 -4.54
CA ARG A 491 1.46 -26.14 -4.35
C ARG A 491 0.70 -26.05 -3.04
N LEU A 492 1.33 -25.60 -1.96
CA LEU A 492 0.66 -25.43 -0.66
C LEU A 492 -0.62 -24.59 -0.78
N LEU A 493 -0.59 -23.48 -1.50
CA LEU A 493 -1.78 -22.66 -1.72
C LEU A 493 -2.81 -23.37 -2.61
N LEU A 494 -2.36 -23.94 -3.75
CA LEU A 494 -3.26 -24.57 -4.73
C LEU A 494 -4.03 -25.75 -4.10
N ASP A 495 -3.32 -26.60 -3.35
CA ASP A 495 -3.89 -27.78 -2.68
C ASP A 495 -4.81 -27.40 -1.50
N ASN A 496 -4.65 -26.19 -0.95
CA ASN A 496 -5.37 -25.72 0.21
C ASN A 496 -6.28 -24.50 -0.07
N THR A 497 -6.60 -24.22 -1.32
CA THR A 497 -7.49 -23.09 -1.67
C THR A 497 -8.81 -23.13 -0.90
N GLY A 498 -9.39 -24.32 -0.71
CA GLY A 498 -10.62 -24.53 0.06
C GLY A 498 -10.50 -24.26 1.56
N ASN A 499 -9.28 -24.33 2.11
CA ASN A 499 -8.97 -24.03 3.51
C ASN A 499 -8.64 -22.55 3.75
N THR A 500 -8.61 -21.74 2.68
CA THR A 500 -8.30 -20.32 2.81
C THR A 500 -9.51 -19.52 3.27
N PHE A 501 -9.25 -18.44 4.00
CA PHE A 501 -10.25 -17.46 4.41
C PHE A 501 -9.78 -16.04 4.07
N THR A 502 -10.73 -15.14 3.95
CA THR A 502 -10.52 -13.70 3.75
C THR A 502 -11.00 -12.93 4.98
N THR A 503 -10.43 -11.77 5.23
CA THR A 503 -10.92 -10.84 6.25
C THR A 503 -12.08 -10.01 5.70
N PRO A 504 -13.00 -9.54 6.55
CA PRO A 504 -14.02 -8.56 6.15
C PRO A 504 -13.39 -7.29 5.58
N VAL A 505 -13.92 -6.83 4.44
CA VAL A 505 -13.43 -5.64 3.72
C VAL A 505 -14.43 -4.50 3.85
N PHE A 506 -14.03 -3.43 4.52
CA PHE A 506 -14.85 -2.24 4.76
C PHE A 506 -13.98 -1.00 4.95
N ASN A 507 -14.60 0.19 4.93
CA ASN A 507 -13.86 1.42 5.20
C ASN A 507 -13.30 1.41 6.63
N GLY A 508 -11.98 1.24 6.75
CA GLY A 508 -11.26 1.12 8.03
C GLY A 508 -10.67 -0.26 8.29
N SER A 509 -10.90 -1.27 7.43
CA SER A 509 -10.27 -2.58 7.56
C SER A 509 -8.74 -2.50 7.56
N THR A 510 -8.13 -1.58 6.78
CA THR A 510 -6.67 -1.32 6.84
C THR A 510 -6.22 -0.90 8.24
N SER A 511 -6.92 0.06 8.88
CA SER A 511 -6.60 0.50 10.25
C SER A 511 -6.78 -0.64 11.27
N LEU A 512 -7.78 -1.49 11.08
CA LEU A 512 -8.02 -2.64 11.95
C LEU A 512 -6.91 -3.69 11.81
N ARG A 513 -6.41 -3.95 10.61
CA ARG A 513 -5.25 -4.83 10.39
C ARG A 513 -4.01 -4.29 11.09
N ASP A 514 -3.72 -3.00 10.90
CA ASP A 514 -2.59 -2.34 11.56
C ASP A 514 -2.71 -2.45 13.10
N ALA A 515 -3.91 -2.29 13.63
CA ALA A 515 -4.19 -2.43 15.05
C ALA A 515 -3.92 -3.87 15.55
N ALA A 516 -4.35 -4.89 14.81
CA ALA A 516 -4.10 -6.29 15.15
C ALA A 516 -2.58 -6.59 15.22
N GLY A 517 -1.81 -6.11 14.25
CA GLY A 517 -0.36 -6.22 14.25
C GLY A 517 0.31 -5.46 15.38
N GLN A 518 -0.16 -4.24 15.66
CA GLN A 518 0.37 -3.39 16.72
C GLN A 518 0.22 -4.04 18.11
N LEU A 519 -0.87 -4.77 18.37
CA LEU A 519 -1.06 -5.49 19.62
C LEU A 519 0.07 -6.51 19.86
N VAL A 520 0.40 -7.34 18.88
CA VAL A 520 1.47 -8.35 18.96
C VAL A 520 2.83 -7.69 19.15
N GLU A 521 3.09 -6.62 18.38
CA GLU A 521 4.36 -5.91 18.47
C GLU A 521 4.57 -5.23 19.81
N ASP A 522 3.55 -4.57 20.36
CA ASP A 522 3.69 -3.83 21.62
C ASP A 522 3.84 -4.78 22.81
N VAL A 523 3.18 -5.92 22.81
CA VAL A 523 3.40 -6.98 23.82
C VAL A 523 4.84 -7.50 23.74
N THR A 524 5.30 -7.88 22.56
CA THR A 524 6.67 -8.37 22.34
C THR A 524 7.71 -7.31 22.73
N LYS A 525 7.49 -6.06 22.40
CA LYS A 525 8.34 -4.92 22.73
C LYS A 525 8.34 -4.61 24.23
N ALA A 526 7.19 -4.75 24.91
CA ALA A 526 7.08 -4.60 26.35
C ALA A 526 7.95 -5.63 27.09
N VAL A 527 7.87 -6.89 26.68
CA VAL A 527 8.68 -7.98 27.21
C VAL A 527 10.19 -7.70 27.01
N ARG A 528 10.61 -7.31 25.80
CA ARG A 528 12.01 -6.92 25.54
C ARG A 528 12.50 -5.76 26.43
N ARG A 529 11.58 -4.87 26.82
CA ARG A 529 11.84 -3.76 27.77
C ARG A 529 11.68 -4.16 29.22
N LYS A 530 11.54 -5.45 29.52
CA LYS A 530 11.38 -6.01 30.87
C LYS A 530 10.15 -5.48 31.62
N LYS A 531 9.11 -5.08 30.90
CA LYS A 531 7.81 -4.74 31.48
C LYS A 531 7.00 -6.00 31.74
N THR A 532 6.19 -5.98 32.80
CA THR A 532 5.19 -7.02 33.03
C THR A 532 4.04 -6.86 32.05
N VAL A 533 3.66 -7.93 31.41
CA VAL A 533 2.47 -8.02 30.56
C VAL A 533 1.45 -8.86 31.33
N ASP A 534 0.55 -8.17 32.01
CA ASP A 534 -0.58 -8.72 32.75
C ASP A 534 -1.90 -8.20 32.16
N ASP A 535 -3.03 -8.61 32.73
CA ASP A 535 -4.34 -8.21 32.26
C ASP A 535 -4.51 -6.69 32.23
N ALA A 536 -4.03 -6.01 33.26
CA ALA A 536 -4.11 -4.54 33.32
C ALA A 536 -3.28 -3.86 32.22
N TYR A 537 -2.10 -4.43 31.89
CA TYR A 537 -1.30 -3.96 30.78
C TYR A 537 -2.05 -4.13 29.46
N ILE A 538 -2.66 -5.30 29.22
CA ILE A 538 -3.37 -5.61 27.97
C ILE A 538 -4.64 -4.76 27.83
N ASP A 539 -5.39 -4.54 28.92
CA ASP A 539 -6.57 -3.66 28.89
C ASP A 539 -6.20 -2.20 28.54
N ASN A 540 -5.11 -1.69 29.09
CA ASN A 540 -4.57 -0.37 28.71
C ASN A 540 -4.06 -0.35 27.27
N LEU A 541 -3.48 -1.46 26.80
CA LEU A 541 -3.03 -1.58 25.42
C LEU A 541 -4.22 -1.57 24.45
N PHE A 542 -5.30 -2.28 24.76
CA PHE A 542 -6.54 -2.27 23.99
C PHE A 542 -7.09 -0.85 23.82
N GLN A 543 -7.17 -0.10 24.92
CA GLN A 543 -7.62 1.28 24.86
C GLN A 543 -6.68 2.14 24.00
N SER A 544 -5.37 2.03 24.21
CA SER A 544 -4.38 2.81 23.48
C SER A 544 -4.40 2.54 21.97
N VAL A 545 -4.55 1.27 21.58
CA VAL A 545 -4.61 0.87 20.17
C VAL A 545 -5.95 1.28 19.55
N THR A 546 -7.06 1.15 20.29
CA THR A 546 -8.38 1.63 19.86
C THR A 546 -8.35 3.12 19.54
N ASP A 547 -7.76 3.92 20.42
CA ASP A 547 -7.66 5.37 20.25
C ASP A 547 -6.68 5.74 19.11
N MET A 548 -5.55 5.04 19.00
CA MET A 548 -4.52 5.29 17.97
C MET A 548 -5.05 5.08 16.55
N TYR A 549 -5.84 4.04 16.35
CA TYR A 549 -6.39 3.67 15.05
C TYR A 549 -7.85 4.12 14.85
N GLU A 550 -8.38 4.91 15.78
CA GLU A 550 -9.74 5.45 15.75
C GLU A 550 -10.81 4.36 15.55
N LEU A 551 -10.63 3.19 16.20
CA LEU A 551 -11.49 2.02 15.99
C LEU A 551 -12.89 2.17 16.59
N ASN A 552 -13.09 3.09 17.51
CA ASN A 552 -14.37 3.42 18.14
C ASN A 552 -15.20 4.47 17.37
N GLN A 553 -14.63 5.05 16.30
CA GLN A 553 -15.36 6.00 15.49
C GLN A 553 -16.19 5.27 14.43
N PRO A 554 -17.48 5.62 14.24
CA PRO A 554 -18.27 5.09 13.13
C PRO A 554 -17.60 5.53 11.82
N LYS A 555 -17.00 4.58 11.13
CA LYS A 555 -16.47 4.78 9.79
C LYS A 555 -17.68 4.73 8.86
N GLY A 556 -18.28 5.90 8.59
CA GLY A 556 -19.55 6.07 7.93
C GLY A 556 -19.68 5.21 6.67
N GLY A 557 -20.83 4.54 6.54
CA GLY A 557 -21.32 4.07 5.25
C GLY A 557 -21.45 5.24 4.27
N GLU A 558 -21.62 4.96 3.01
CA GLU A 558 -21.60 5.87 1.85
C GLU A 558 -22.36 7.19 1.99
N ASP A 559 -23.28 7.32 2.95
CA ASP A 559 -24.19 8.48 3.09
C ASP A 559 -23.98 9.35 4.33
N THR A 560 -23.03 9.07 5.20
CA THR A 560 -22.76 9.98 6.32
C THR A 560 -21.69 10.99 5.92
N PRO A 561 -22.07 12.27 5.69
CA PRO A 561 -21.06 13.33 5.54
C PRO A 561 -20.17 13.29 6.79
N ARG A 562 -18.88 13.15 6.58
CA ARG A 562 -17.90 13.21 7.68
C ARG A 562 -18.16 14.50 8.44
N ASP A 563 -18.71 14.41 9.65
CA ASP A 563 -18.87 15.59 10.50
C ASP A 563 -17.47 16.05 10.93
N LEU A 564 -16.95 17.01 10.19
CA LEU A 564 -15.65 17.64 10.47
C LEU A 564 -15.74 18.58 11.68
N GLY A 565 -16.88 18.57 12.38
CA GLY A 565 -17.17 19.50 13.47
C GLY A 565 -17.41 20.92 12.97
N PRO A 566 -17.70 21.86 13.86
CA PRO A 566 -17.94 23.24 13.49
C PRO A 566 -16.65 23.88 12.95
N LEU A 567 -16.79 24.63 11.84
CA LEU A 567 -15.69 25.38 11.24
C LEU A 567 -14.83 26.08 12.31
N PRO A 568 -13.49 25.96 12.25
CA PRO A 568 -12.59 26.64 13.17
C PRO A 568 -12.87 28.14 13.23
N MET A 569 -12.72 28.76 14.41
CA MET A 569 -13.05 30.17 14.62
C MET A 569 -12.32 31.08 13.62
N GLY A 570 -11.05 30.77 13.29
CA GLY A 570 -10.29 31.51 12.28
C GLY A 570 -10.92 31.51 10.90
N SER A 571 -11.46 30.35 10.45
CA SER A 571 -12.15 30.21 9.16
C SER A 571 -13.48 30.99 9.15
N LYS A 572 -14.23 30.98 10.26
CA LYS A 572 -15.48 31.79 10.41
C LYS A 572 -15.17 33.27 10.31
N VAL A 573 -14.16 33.77 11.01
CA VAL A 573 -13.74 35.17 10.96
C VAL A 573 -13.33 35.59 9.56
N LEU A 574 -12.58 34.73 8.85
CA LEU A 574 -12.13 35.00 7.49
C LEU A 574 -13.31 35.06 6.50
N LEU A 575 -14.28 34.15 6.60
CA LEU A 575 -15.47 34.13 5.76
C LEU A 575 -16.36 35.36 6.00
N ILE A 576 -16.57 35.74 7.28
CA ILE A 576 -17.31 36.93 7.65
C ILE A 576 -16.61 38.19 7.13
N GLY A 577 -15.28 38.28 7.29
CA GLY A 577 -14.49 39.38 6.76
C GLY A 577 -14.58 39.52 5.24
N LEU A 578 -14.52 38.40 4.52
CA LEU A 578 -14.66 38.36 3.06
C LEU A 578 -16.06 38.82 2.61
N ALA A 579 -17.11 38.33 3.28
CA ALA A 579 -18.49 38.75 3.01
C ALA A 579 -18.69 40.26 3.26
N ALA A 580 -18.16 40.80 4.35
CA ALA A 580 -18.21 42.23 4.66
C ALA A 580 -17.52 43.07 3.58
N VAL A 581 -16.36 42.65 3.07
CA VAL A 581 -15.68 43.34 1.98
C VAL A 581 -16.50 43.35 0.69
N TRP A 582 -17.17 42.24 0.34
CA TRP A 582 -18.06 42.18 -0.83
C TRP A 582 -19.30 43.09 -0.68
N VAL A 583 -19.86 43.17 0.51
CA VAL A 583 -20.99 44.08 0.80
C VAL A 583 -20.56 45.53 0.65
N VAL A 584 -19.41 45.92 1.18
CA VAL A 584 -18.87 47.29 1.08
C VAL A 584 -18.55 47.64 -0.39
N LEU A 585 -17.96 46.72 -1.16
CA LEU A 585 -17.70 46.95 -2.58
C LEU A 585 -19.00 47.06 -3.40
N GLY A 586 -20.01 46.23 -3.10
CA GLY A 586 -21.32 46.31 -3.73
C GLY A 586 -22.03 47.64 -3.43
N ALA A 587 -22.05 48.08 -2.16
CA ALA A 587 -22.61 49.37 -1.74
C ALA A 587 -21.88 50.55 -2.40
N ALA A 588 -20.56 50.51 -2.46
CA ALA A 588 -19.76 51.56 -3.13
C ALA A 588 -20.04 51.63 -4.65
N MET A 589 -20.24 50.49 -5.30
CA MET A 589 -20.60 50.46 -6.73
C MET A 589 -22.02 51.01 -6.98
N ILE A 590 -23.00 50.67 -6.12
CA ILE A 590 -24.36 51.17 -6.21
C ILE A 590 -24.40 52.71 -5.97
N ALA A 591 -23.77 53.19 -4.90
CA ALA A 591 -23.65 54.62 -4.59
C ALA A 591 -23.01 55.43 -5.74
N ARG A 592 -22.01 54.82 -6.42
CA ARG A 592 -21.37 55.44 -7.58
C ARG A 592 -22.29 55.51 -8.80
N LYS A 593 -23.07 54.43 -9.06
CA LYS A 593 -24.07 54.41 -10.14
C LYS A 593 -25.21 55.43 -9.91
N VAL A 594 -25.64 55.61 -8.67
CA VAL A 594 -26.66 56.59 -8.27
C VAL A 594 -26.11 58.02 -8.49
N LYS A 595 -24.85 58.26 -8.11
CA LYS A 595 -24.19 59.57 -8.30
C LYS A 595 -23.88 59.94 -9.75
N GLU A 596 -23.85 58.97 -10.65
CA GLU A 596 -23.66 59.17 -12.09
C GLU A 596 -24.99 59.38 -12.86
N LYS A 597 -26.17 59.11 -12.21
CA LYS A 597 -27.50 59.30 -12.79
C LYS A 597 -28.24 60.51 -12.27
N GLY A 598 -27.78 61.20 -11.23
CA GLY A 598 -28.24 62.50 -10.74
C GLY A 598 -27.24 63.59 -11.13
#